data_1c647498965065f3eebeb624d6247b6e
#
_entry.id   1c647498965065f3eebeb624d6247b6e
#
_cell.length_a   1.000
_cell.length_b   1.000
_cell.length_c   1.000
_cell.angle_alpha   90.00
_cell.angle_beta   90.00
_cell.angle_gamma   90.00
#
_symmetry.space_group_name_H-M   'P 1'
#
loop_
_entity.id
_entity.type
_entity.pdbx_description
1 polymer ?
#
loop_
_entity_poly.entity_id
_entity_poly.type
_entity_poly.pdbx_seq_one_letter_code
_entity_poly.pdbx_strand_id
1 'polypeptide(L)'
;MLTHWLHNMDNDNVLSMMRSLGMNNAKDDKVKLIFIPCYLTGDDGVLNMSYYDLVIGNDLCVYPSYYEPWGYTPLEAIAFKVPCITTDLAGFGLWANEEKGKDSDIEDGVQVLHRTDYNYSDVADGIKDTIIRYVALPKASVDKCRSHAVKLSKKALWSKFIKYYEQAYDIALHKAA
;
A
#
# COMPACT_ATOMS: atom_id res chain seq x y z
N MET A 1 14.56 12.47 -7.43
CA MET A 1 15.65 11.80 -8.18
C MET A 1 15.04 10.68 -9.01
N LEU A 2 15.39 10.57 -10.28
CA LEU A 2 15.05 9.44 -11.15
C LEU A 2 16.24 8.49 -11.18
N THR A 3 16.00 7.20 -10.99
CA THR A 3 17.07 6.18 -10.92
C THR A 3 17.45 5.58 -12.27
N HIS A 4 16.49 5.49 -13.19
CA HIS A 4 16.68 4.85 -14.51
C HIS A 4 16.16 5.74 -15.63
N TRP A 5 16.67 5.50 -16.86
CA TRP A 5 16.15 6.13 -18.06
C TRP A 5 14.77 5.57 -18.40
N LEU A 6 13.81 6.46 -18.68
CA LEU A 6 12.49 6.10 -19.17
C LEU A 6 12.45 6.16 -20.69
N HIS A 7 11.61 5.33 -21.30
CA HIS A 7 11.41 5.33 -22.75
C HIS A 7 10.89 6.69 -23.28
N ASN A 8 10.10 7.41 -22.48
CA ASN A 8 9.50 8.70 -22.87
C ASN A 8 9.72 9.78 -21.79
N MET A 9 10.99 10.06 -21.50
CA MET A 9 11.38 10.96 -20.41
C MET A 9 10.75 12.36 -20.48
N ASP A 10 10.58 12.90 -21.69
CA ASP A 10 10.12 14.26 -21.87
C ASP A 10 8.61 14.41 -21.61
N ASN A 11 7.84 13.32 -21.79
CA ASN A 11 6.38 13.31 -21.65
C ASN A 11 5.90 12.36 -20.53
N ASP A 12 6.77 11.93 -19.64
CA ASP A 12 6.36 11.09 -18.50
C ASP A 12 5.54 11.89 -17.51
N ASN A 13 4.35 11.37 -17.16
CA ASN A 13 3.38 12.07 -16.30
C ASN A 13 3.91 12.27 -14.88
N VAL A 14 4.65 11.31 -14.33
CA VAL A 14 5.22 11.42 -12.98
C VAL A 14 6.29 12.49 -12.94
N LEU A 15 7.22 12.47 -13.90
CA LEU A 15 8.28 13.49 -14.00
C LEU A 15 7.71 14.88 -14.28
N SER A 16 6.69 14.99 -15.10
CA SER A 16 6.02 16.26 -15.38
C SER A 16 5.33 16.82 -14.13
N MET A 17 4.66 15.98 -13.37
CA MET A 17 4.05 16.37 -12.10
C MET A 17 5.11 16.80 -11.08
N MET A 18 6.19 16.05 -10.93
CA MET A 18 7.31 16.43 -10.04
C MET A 18 7.88 17.81 -10.37
N ARG A 19 8.09 18.09 -11.66
CA ARG A 19 8.58 19.40 -12.13
C ARG A 19 7.59 20.51 -11.83
N SER A 20 6.28 20.30 -12.10
CA SER A 20 5.22 21.29 -11.85
C SER A 20 5.07 21.62 -10.36
N LEU A 21 5.34 20.67 -9.48
CA LEU A 21 5.30 20.85 -8.02
C LEU A 21 6.62 21.38 -7.45
N GLY A 22 7.64 21.63 -8.29
CA GLY A 22 8.95 22.12 -7.83
C GLY A 22 9.73 21.10 -7.00
N MET A 23 9.43 19.79 -7.11
CA MET A 23 10.08 18.71 -6.34
C MET A 23 11.44 18.34 -6.95
N ASN A 24 12.41 19.23 -6.81
CA ASN A 24 13.74 19.13 -7.44
C ASN A 24 14.77 18.38 -6.58
N ASN A 25 14.41 17.96 -5.37
CA ASN A 25 15.32 17.38 -4.39
C ASN A 25 16.51 18.32 -4.04
N ALA A 26 16.28 19.64 -4.06
CA ALA A 26 17.26 20.62 -3.64
C ALA A 26 17.69 20.37 -2.19
N LYS A 27 18.89 20.84 -1.81
CA LYS A 27 19.46 20.56 -0.48
C LYS A 27 18.48 20.90 0.66
N ASP A 28 17.78 22.00 0.51
CA ASP A 28 16.88 22.57 1.54
C ASP A 28 15.43 22.04 1.43
N ASP A 29 15.11 21.20 0.42
CA ASP A 29 13.78 20.59 0.32
C ASP A 29 13.56 19.65 1.51
N LYS A 30 12.48 19.86 2.24
CA LYS A 30 12.11 19.01 3.39
C LYS A 30 11.66 17.61 2.95
N VAL A 31 11.11 17.50 1.73
CA VAL A 31 10.65 16.24 1.14
C VAL A 31 11.59 15.89 0.00
N LYS A 32 12.08 14.65 0.02
CA LYS A 32 12.87 14.08 -1.09
C LYS A 32 12.04 13.03 -1.79
N LEU A 33 12.05 13.07 -3.11
CA LEU A 33 11.35 12.12 -3.95
C LEU A 33 12.34 11.31 -4.77
N ILE A 34 12.21 9.98 -4.70
CA ILE A 34 13.00 9.04 -5.49
C ILE A 34 12.01 8.25 -6.35
N PHE A 35 12.14 8.38 -7.66
CA PHE A 35 11.34 7.64 -8.62
C PHE A 35 12.16 6.47 -9.19
N ILE A 36 11.67 5.26 -9.00
CA ILE A 36 12.35 4.01 -9.36
C ILE A 36 11.47 3.25 -10.34
N PRO A 37 11.59 3.50 -11.64
CA PRO A 37 10.73 2.92 -12.67
C PRO A 37 11.25 1.56 -13.17
N CYS A 38 11.58 0.66 -12.27
CA CYS A 38 12.01 -0.70 -12.58
C CYS A 38 11.55 -1.70 -11.53
N TYR A 39 11.54 -2.97 -11.89
CA TYR A 39 11.37 -4.04 -10.90
C TYR A 39 12.64 -4.19 -10.06
N LEU A 40 12.47 -4.31 -8.75
CA LEU A 40 13.57 -4.45 -7.80
C LEU A 40 13.91 -5.93 -7.63
N THR A 41 14.84 -6.39 -8.44
CA THR A 41 15.31 -7.79 -8.48
C THR A 41 16.59 -8.01 -7.68
N GLY A 42 17.20 -6.93 -7.17
CA GLY A 42 18.45 -6.96 -6.41
C GLY A 42 19.71 -6.68 -7.24
N ASP A 43 19.56 -6.49 -8.53
CA ASP A 43 20.64 -6.24 -9.50
C ASP A 43 20.34 -5.04 -10.42
N ASP A 44 19.51 -4.11 -9.96
CA ASP A 44 19.07 -2.94 -10.72
C ASP A 44 20.16 -1.89 -10.96
N GLY A 45 21.32 -2.03 -10.37
CA GLY A 45 22.48 -1.14 -10.54
C GLY A 45 22.38 0.18 -9.78
N VAL A 46 21.33 0.41 -9.00
CA VAL A 46 21.14 1.63 -8.20
C VAL A 46 20.95 1.31 -6.73
N LEU A 47 19.90 0.57 -6.38
CA LEU A 47 19.63 0.16 -5.00
C LEU A 47 20.26 -1.19 -4.69
N ASN A 48 20.26 -2.10 -5.66
CA ASN A 48 20.72 -3.48 -5.53
C ASN A 48 20.08 -4.20 -4.32
N MET A 49 18.82 -3.90 -4.09
CA MET A 49 17.99 -4.49 -3.03
C MET A 49 16.76 -5.12 -3.65
N SER A 50 16.37 -6.27 -3.13
CA SER A 50 15.10 -6.88 -3.53
C SER A 50 13.92 -5.99 -3.07
N TYR A 51 12.76 -6.17 -3.72
CA TYR A 51 11.55 -5.47 -3.33
C TYR A 51 11.24 -5.64 -1.83
N TYR A 52 11.37 -6.85 -1.31
CA TYR A 52 11.07 -7.13 0.09
C TYR A 52 12.06 -6.49 1.05
N ASP A 53 13.35 -6.46 0.71
CA ASP A 53 14.37 -5.78 1.52
C ASP A 53 14.09 -4.27 1.58
N LEU A 54 13.61 -3.69 0.48
CA LEU A 54 13.25 -2.28 0.45
C LEU A 54 11.97 -2.01 1.26
N VAL A 55 10.94 -2.86 1.12
CA VAL A 55 9.66 -2.69 1.84
C VAL A 55 9.88 -2.69 3.34
N ILE A 56 10.69 -3.59 3.86
CA ILE A 56 10.99 -3.69 5.31
C ILE A 56 11.58 -2.38 5.86
N GLY A 57 12.32 -1.63 5.04
CA GLY A 57 12.93 -0.37 5.42
C GLY A 57 11.96 0.83 5.46
N ASN A 58 10.73 0.68 4.98
CA ASN A 58 9.76 1.76 4.94
C ASN A 58 9.04 1.93 6.28
N ASP A 59 8.62 3.16 6.55
CA ASP A 59 7.75 3.46 7.70
C ASP A 59 6.27 3.28 7.38
N LEU A 60 5.87 3.62 6.16
CA LEU A 60 4.51 3.57 5.66
C LEU A 60 4.51 3.28 4.16
N CYS A 61 3.63 2.41 3.69
CA CYS A 61 3.40 2.17 2.27
C CYS A 61 2.05 2.73 1.82
N VAL A 62 1.98 3.18 0.56
CA VAL A 62 0.75 3.74 -0.02
C VAL A 62 0.42 3.00 -1.32
N TYR A 63 -0.75 2.38 -1.36
CA TYR A 63 -1.26 1.58 -2.47
C TYR A 63 -2.64 2.10 -2.90
N PRO A 64 -2.71 3.24 -3.60
CA PRO A 64 -3.97 3.91 -3.93
C PRO A 64 -4.67 3.24 -5.11
N SER A 65 -4.99 1.96 -4.97
CA SER A 65 -5.58 1.15 -6.03
C SER A 65 -6.88 1.75 -6.54
N TYR A 66 -7.02 1.80 -7.87
CA TYR A 66 -8.28 2.12 -8.52
C TYR A 66 -9.14 0.87 -8.73
N TYR A 67 -8.52 -0.24 -9.06
CA TYR A 67 -9.13 -1.56 -9.10
C TYR A 67 -8.06 -2.63 -8.92
N GLU A 68 -8.30 -3.52 -7.99
CA GLU A 68 -7.46 -4.70 -7.79
C GLU A 68 -8.29 -5.84 -7.17
N PRO A 69 -8.34 -7.04 -7.80
CA PRO A 69 -9.16 -8.15 -7.30
C PRO A 69 -8.86 -8.53 -5.85
N TRP A 70 -7.57 -8.51 -5.46
CA TRP A 70 -7.15 -8.72 -4.08
C TRP A 70 -6.24 -7.59 -3.57
N GLY A 71 -4.98 -7.55 -3.94
CA GLY A 71 -3.95 -6.63 -3.44
C GLY A 71 -2.92 -7.35 -2.58
N TYR A 72 -1.98 -8.03 -3.23
CA TYR A 72 -0.90 -8.71 -2.51
C TYR A 72 0.09 -7.73 -1.88
N THR A 73 0.40 -6.63 -2.57
CA THR A 73 1.38 -5.65 -2.09
C THR A 73 1.04 -5.03 -0.73
N PRO A 74 -0.20 -4.59 -0.44
CA PRO A 74 -0.55 -4.13 0.90
C PRO A 74 -0.53 -5.26 1.94
N LEU A 75 -0.92 -6.49 1.56
CA LEU A 75 -0.83 -7.64 2.47
C LEU A 75 0.63 -7.96 2.83
N GLU A 76 1.53 -7.92 1.85
CA GLU A 76 2.97 -8.14 2.06
C GLU A 76 3.56 -7.05 2.95
N ALA A 77 3.24 -5.78 2.72
CA ALA A 77 3.70 -4.68 3.57
C ALA A 77 3.33 -4.91 5.05
N ILE A 78 2.06 -5.22 5.33
CA ILE A 78 1.63 -5.46 6.72
C ILE A 78 2.21 -6.75 7.31
N ALA A 79 2.52 -7.76 6.50
CA ALA A 79 3.22 -8.95 6.97
C ALA A 79 4.64 -8.62 7.44
N PHE A 80 5.31 -7.65 6.82
CA PHE A 80 6.59 -7.09 7.21
C PHE A 80 6.50 -6.00 8.28
N LYS A 81 5.37 -5.82 8.94
CA LYS A 81 5.12 -4.79 9.97
C LYS A 81 5.18 -3.35 9.43
N VAL A 82 4.94 -3.16 8.15
CA VAL A 82 4.84 -1.84 7.56
C VAL A 82 3.37 -1.47 7.39
N PRO A 83 2.84 -0.51 8.14
CA PRO A 83 1.47 -0.05 7.96
C PRO A 83 1.25 0.49 6.55
N CYS A 84 0.03 0.42 6.06
CA CYS A 84 -0.24 0.87 4.71
C CYS A 84 -1.56 1.64 4.57
N ILE A 85 -1.64 2.41 3.49
CA ILE A 85 -2.85 3.06 3.01
C ILE A 85 -3.28 2.34 1.74
N THR A 86 -4.53 1.98 1.64
CA THR A 86 -5.14 1.38 0.44
C THR A 86 -6.55 1.94 0.22
N THR A 87 -7.27 1.40 -0.75
CA THR A 87 -8.65 1.79 -1.04
C THR A 87 -9.60 0.60 -0.95
N ASP A 88 -10.89 0.88 -0.86
CA ASP A 88 -11.96 -0.13 -0.90
C ASP A 88 -12.27 -0.64 -2.32
N LEU A 89 -11.56 -0.17 -3.36
CA LEU A 89 -11.56 -0.77 -4.70
C LEU A 89 -10.56 -1.93 -4.85
N ALA A 90 -9.77 -2.20 -3.80
CA ALA A 90 -8.98 -3.42 -3.69
C ALA A 90 -9.68 -4.41 -2.76
N GLY A 91 -9.72 -5.69 -3.14
CA GLY A 91 -10.31 -6.75 -2.31
C GLY A 91 -9.67 -6.83 -0.92
N PHE A 92 -8.37 -6.57 -0.82
CA PHE A 92 -7.66 -6.47 0.45
C PHE A 92 -8.23 -5.35 1.35
N GLY A 93 -8.56 -4.19 0.80
CA GLY A 93 -9.15 -3.09 1.57
C GLY A 93 -10.53 -3.45 2.12
N LEU A 94 -11.39 -4.03 1.29
CA LEU A 94 -12.69 -4.53 1.72
C LEU A 94 -12.57 -5.58 2.82
N TRP A 95 -11.67 -6.55 2.65
CA TRP A 95 -11.39 -7.58 3.64
C TRP A 95 -10.86 -6.99 4.96
N ALA A 96 -9.98 -5.98 4.90
CA ALA A 96 -9.44 -5.35 6.09
C ALA A 96 -10.54 -4.65 6.91
N ASN A 97 -11.48 -3.97 6.25
CA ASN A 97 -12.64 -3.38 6.90
C ASN A 97 -13.56 -4.44 7.52
N GLU A 98 -13.84 -5.52 6.79
CA GLU A 98 -14.64 -6.64 7.30
C GLU A 98 -14.03 -7.28 8.55
N GLU A 99 -12.73 -7.56 8.52
CA GLU A 99 -12.00 -8.15 9.66
C GLU A 99 -11.97 -7.26 10.91
N LYS A 100 -12.15 -5.96 10.74
CA LYS A 100 -12.25 -4.98 11.82
C LYS A 100 -13.70 -4.74 12.26
N GLY A 101 -14.69 -5.07 11.43
CA GLY A 101 -16.09 -4.73 11.64
C GLY A 101 -16.38 -3.23 11.61
N LYS A 102 -15.49 -2.45 11.00
CA LYS A 102 -15.56 -0.99 10.83
C LYS A 102 -14.57 -0.55 9.75
N ASP A 103 -14.65 0.69 9.33
CA ASP A 103 -13.63 1.29 8.49
C ASP A 103 -12.27 1.26 9.21
N SER A 104 -11.27 0.69 8.54
CA SER A 104 -9.93 0.54 9.09
C SER A 104 -9.21 1.88 9.10
N ASP A 105 -8.54 2.18 10.19
CA ASP A 105 -7.70 3.37 10.39
C ASP A 105 -6.21 2.99 10.44
N ILE A 106 -5.34 3.97 10.23
CA ILE A 106 -3.88 3.76 10.25
C ILE A 106 -3.40 3.21 11.61
N GLU A 107 -4.06 3.54 12.70
CA GLU A 107 -3.75 2.98 14.02
C GLU A 107 -4.06 1.49 14.12
N ASP A 108 -4.92 0.97 13.24
CA ASP A 108 -5.18 -0.45 13.07
C ASP A 108 -4.14 -1.16 12.18
N GLY A 109 -3.18 -0.41 11.65
CA GLY A 109 -2.12 -0.89 10.76
C GLY A 109 -2.45 -0.78 9.28
N VAL A 110 -3.70 -0.50 8.92
CA VAL A 110 -4.17 -0.28 7.55
C VAL A 110 -5.17 0.85 7.55
N GLN A 111 -4.94 1.89 6.74
CA GLN A 111 -5.95 2.89 6.39
C GLN A 111 -6.62 2.46 5.10
N VAL A 112 -7.92 2.29 5.11
CA VAL A 112 -8.72 2.07 3.91
C VAL A 112 -9.46 3.35 3.57
N LEU A 113 -9.28 3.86 2.36
CA LEU A 113 -9.95 5.05 1.85
C LEU A 113 -11.07 4.65 0.89
N HIS A 114 -12.24 5.25 1.07
CA HIS A 114 -13.33 5.08 0.11
C HIS A 114 -12.99 5.75 -1.21
N ARG A 115 -13.03 4.99 -2.32
CA ARG A 115 -12.69 5.47 -3.65
C ARG A 115 -13.80 5.20 -4.65
N THR A 116 -14.09 6.19 -5.48
CA THR A 116 -15.03 6.12 -6.60
C THR A 116 -14.40 6.75 -7.83
N ASP A 117 -15.12 6.72 -8.97
CA ASP A 117 -14.70 7.40 -10.20
C ASP A 117 -14.65 8.94 -10.05
N TYR A 118 -15.27 9.50 -9.02
CA TYR A 118 -15.55 10.94 -8.93
C TYR A 118 -14.90 11.63 -7.72
N ASN A 119 -14.27 10.89 -6.81
CA ASN A 119 -13.71 11.44 -5.57
C ASN A 119 -12.17 11.45 -5.51
N TYR A 120 -11.52 11.63 -6.66
CA TYR A 120 -10.04 11.63 -6.73
C TYR A 120 -9.38 12.57 -5.71
N SER A 121 -9.89 13.81 -5.63
CA SER A 121 -9.35 14.82 -4.72
C SER A 121 -9.51 14.43 -3.25
N ASP A 122 -10.65 13.87 -2.88
CA ASP A 122 -10.92 13.43 -1.50
C ASP A 122 -9.97 12.29 -1.10
N VAL A 123 -9.69 11.36 -2.04
CA VAL A 123 -8.72 10.28 -1.82
C VAL A 123 -7.30 10.83 -1.66
N ALA A 124 -6.90 11.79 -2.51
CA ALA A 124 -5.59 12.43 -2.40
C ALA A 124 -5.43 13.18 -1.07
N ASP A 125 -6.45 13.91 -0.65
CA ASP A 125 -6.48 14.58 0.66
C ASP A 125 -6.48 13.56 1.80
N GLY A 126 -7.22 12.48 1.70
CA GLY A 126 -7.21 11.40 2.69
C GLY A 126 -5.85 10.75 2.85
N ILE A 127 -5.11 10.52 1.75
CA ILE A 127 -3.72 10.04 1.79
C ILE A 127 -2.83 11.06 2.50
N LYS A 128 -2.87 12.33 2.08
CA LYS A 128 -2.10 13.42 2.69
C LYS A 128 -2.34 13.51 4.20
N ASP A 129 -3.61 13.56 4.61
CA ASP A 129 -3.99 13.73 6.02
C ASP A 129 -3.56 12.52 6.86
N THR A 130 -3.66 11.31 6.30
CA THR A 130 -3.17 10.09 6.95
C THR A 130 -1.66 10.11 7.12
N ILE A 131 -0.90 10.54 6.10
CA ILE A 131 0.57 10.66 6.19
C ILE A 131 0.93 11.68 7.27
N ILE A 132 0.31 12.88 7.26
CA ILE A 132 0.58 13.93 8.26
C ILE A 132 0.31 13.41 9.67
N ARG A 133 -0.82 12.76 9.87
CA ARG A 133 -1.22 12.17 11.15
C ARG A 133 -0.24 11.08 11.60
N TYR A 134 0.15 10.18 10.71
CA TYR A 134 1.07 9.10 11.01
C TYR A 134 2.46 9.60 11.40
N VAL A 135 3.00 10.57 10.67
CA VAL A 135 4.31 11.18 10.97
C VAL A 135 4.31 11.91 12.33
N ALA A 136 3.16 12.43 12.76
CA ALA A 136 3.01 13.09 14.06
C ALA A 136 2.85 12.12 15.24
N LEU A 137 2.68 10.82 15.00
CA LEU A 137 2.48 9.84 16.06
C LEU A 137 3.73 9.68 16.93
N PRO A 138 3.57 9.55 18.26
CA PRO A 138 4.66 9.11 19.12
C PRO A 138 5.15 7.73 18.73
N LYS A 139 6.44 7.45 18.97
CA LYS A 139 7.04 6.14 18.66
C LYS A 139 6.23 4.95 19.18
N ALA A 140 5.72 5.02 20.40
CA ALA A 140 4.91 3.95 20.98
C ALA A 140 3.62 3.67 20.20
N SER A 141 3.00 4.70 19.60
CA SER A 141 1.83 4.56 18.74
C SER A 141 2.21 3.96 17.37
N VAL A 142 3.34 4.37 16.79
CA VAL A 142 3.88 3.74 15.57
C VAL A 142 4.15 2.25 15.80
N ASP A 143 4.76 1.88 16.92
CA ASP A 143 5.01 0.48 17.27
C ASP A 143 3.70 -0.32 17.43
N LYS A 144 2.62 0.30 17.91
CA LYS A 144 1.27 -0.30 17.94
C LYS A 144 0.70 -0.49 16.53
N CYS A 145 0.77 0.53 15.67
CA CYS A 145 0.34 0.41 14.27
C CYS A 145 1.03 -0.77 13.59
N ARG A 146 2.36 -0.87 13.74
CA ARG A 146 3.17 -1.97 13.20
C ARG A 146 2.76 -3.34 13.77
N SER A 147 2.43 -3.39 15.07
CA SER A 147 1.94 -4.62 15.72
C SER A 147 0.55 -5.02 15.23
N HIS A 148 -0.34 -4.05 15.00
CA HIS A 148 -1.67 -4.30 14.47
C HIS A 148 -1.59 -4.78 13.02
N ALA A 149 -0.75 -4.16 12.19
CA ALA A 149 -0.49 -4.58 10.82
C ALA A 149 -0.14 -6.08 10.73
N VAL A 150 0.86 -6.53 11.49
CA VAL A 150 1.26 -7.95 11.48
C VAL A 150 0.21 -8.88 12.10
N LYS A 151 -0.59 -8.42 13.05
CA LYS A 151 -1.70 -9.22 13.58
C LYS A 151 -2.79 -9.43 12.53
N LEU A 152 -3.09 -8.38 11.75
CA LEU A 152 -4.05 -8.46 10.66
C LEU A 152 -3.55 -9.42 9.57
N SER A 153 -2.28 -9.33 9.15
CA SER A 153 -1.74 -10.20 8.10
C SER A 153 -1.84 -11.70 8.44
N LYS A 154 -1.72 -12.06 9.72
CA LYS A 154 -1.87 -13.46 10.18
C LYS A 154 -3.27 -14.03 9.96
N LYS A 155 -4.29 -13.19 9.78
CA LYS A 155 -5.64 -13.62 9.46
C LYS A 155 -5.79 -14.00 7.98
N ALA A 156 -4.91 -13.49 7.12
CA ALA A 156 -4.87 -13.79 5.68
C ALA A 156 -3.95 -14.98 5.33
N LEU A 157 -3.50 -15.75 6.30
CA LEU A 157 -2.73 -16.95 6.03
C LEU A 157 -3.58 -17.98 5.27
N TRP A 158 -2.95 -18.73 4.36
CA TRP A 158 -3.62 -19.77 3.58
C TRP A 158 -4.39 -20.75 4.46
N SER A 159 -3.84 -21.15 5.61
CA SER A 159 -4.52 -22.00 6.60
C SER A 159 -5.85 -21.41 7.13
N LYS A 160 -6.10 -20.12 6.91
CA LYS A 160 -7.36 -19.45 7.25
C LYS A 160 -8.27 -19.29 6.03
N PHE A 161 -7.68 -19.04 4.86
CA PHE A 161 -8.43 -18.78 3.64
C PHE A 161 -8.90 -20.05 2.95
N ILE A 162 -8.23 -21.18 3.16
CA ILE A 162 -8.62 -22.46 2.53
C ILE A 162 -10.08 -22.83 2.80
N LYS A 163 -10.62 -22.50 3.97
CA LYS A 163 -12.02 -22.76 4.34
C LYS A 163 -13.04 -22.14 3.37
N TYR A 164 -12.72 -20.98 2.76
CA TYR A 164 -13.61 -20.34 1.80
C TYR A 164 -13.64 -21.09 0.46
N TYR A 165 -12.50 -21.69 0.09
CA TYR A 165 -12.43 -22.57 -1.08
C TYR A 165 -13.21 -23.88 -0.85
N GLU A 166 -13.08 -24.48 0.32
CA GLU A 166 -13.83 -25.67 0.71
C GLU A 166 -15.34 -25.40 0.67
N GLN A 167 -15.79 -24.28 1.24
CA GLN A 167 -17.20 -23.87 1.16
C GLN A 167 -17.67 -23.64 -0.29
N ALA A 168 -16.84 -23.01 -1.12
CA ALA A 168 -17.18 -22.80 -2.52
C ALA A 168 -17.30 -24.14 -3.30
N TYR A 169 -16.42 -25.11 -3.00
CA TYR A 169 -16.48 -26.44 -3.58
C TYR A 169 -17.74 -27.19 -3.14
N ASP A 170 -18.10 -27.16 -1.87
CA ASP A 170 -19.32 -27.76 -1.35
C ASP A 170 -20.56 -27.17 -2.03
N ILE A 171 -20.65 -25.86 -2.17
CA ILE A 171 -21.75 -25.19 -2.89
C ILE A 171 -21.82 -25.64 -4.35
N ALA A 172 -20.66 -25.72 -5.02
CA ALA A 172 -20.62 -26.17 -6.42
C ALA A 172 -21.07 -27.61 -6.59
N LEU A 173 -20.62 -28.50 -5.72
CA LEU A 173 -21.02 -29.93 -5.75
C LEU A 173 -22.50 -30.08 -5.47
N HIS A 174 -23.06 -29.36 -4.51
CA HIS A 174 -24.53 -29.43 -4.26
C HIS A 174 -25.38 -28.87 -5.39
N LYS A 175 -24.86 -27.94 -6.20
CA LYS A 175 -25.57 -27.45 -7.40
C LYS A 175 -25.45 -28.36 -8.60
N ALA A 176 -24.45 -29.22 -8.62
CA ALA A 176 -24.22 -30.17 -9.72
C ALA A 176 -24.93 -31.53 -9.53
N ALA A 177 -25.41 -31.81 -8.32
CA ALA A 177 -26.18 -32.99 -7.96
C ALA A 177 -27.68 -32.76 -8.18
#